data_85e236c310796ab6f691d3ecb5ca3173
#
_entry.id   85e236c310796ab6f691d3ecb5ca3173
#
_cell.length_a   1.000
_cell.length_b   1.000
_cell.length_c   1.000
_cell.angle_alpha   90.00
_cell.angle_beta   90.00
_cell.angle_gamma   90.00
#
_symmetry.space_group_name_H-M   'P 1'
#
loop_
_entity.id
_entity.type
_entity.pdbx_description
1 polymer ?
#
loop_
_entity_poly.entity_id
_entity_poly.type
_entity_poly.pdbx_seq_one_letter_code
_entity_poly.pdbx_strand_id
1 'polypeptide(L)'
;MSVQNLTPARKTIVGVQFLFVAFGSTVLVPLLVGLDPATALFTAGIGTFIFHLVTKGKVPIFLGSSFAFIAPIISASKEWGMPGTIAAIAGVALVYFIMSALIKWQGRKLLDRLFPPVVIGPVIMLIGLSLSTAAVDMAKTNWILAFISLATAIVVLIFGKGLLKLVPVVCGIIVGYIVAVCMGLVDFSAVSSASWFALPDSIAHFHLPQFAWEPFVFMIPVAIAPVIEHIGDVYVVSAVAGKDFVKDPGLHRTMLGDGLACLAASFFGGPPVTTYSEVTGAMQITRVSHPQVIRIAAATAIVFSVIGKLSALLQSIPQAVLGGIMLLLFGTIASVGVQNLIQHKVDLNDTRNIIIVSVVLTMGIGGAILTFGTFSISGIGLSAVIGVLLNLLLPRKKEDKPATEE
;
A
#
# COMPACT_ATOMS: atom_id res chain seq x y z
N MET A 1 24.70 8.85 16.57
CA MET A 1 25.37 9.41 15.38
C MET A 1 24.37 10.29 14.69
N SER A 2 24.67 11.58 14.52
CA SER A 2 23.75 12.52 13.89
C SER A 2 23.50 12.12 12.43
N VAL A 3 22.24 12.03 12.02
CA VAL A 3 21.72 11.65 10.70
C VAL A 3 22.23 12.55 9.55
N GLN A 4 23.04 13.56 9.86
CA GLN A 4 23.33 14.67 8.94
C GLN A 4 24.57 14.49 8.04
N ASN A 5 25.45 13.50 8.23
CA ASN A 5 26.71 13.38 7.48
C ASN A 5 26.87 12.05 6.73
N LEU A 6 25.83 11.61 6.01
CA LEU A 6 26.01 10.51 5.08
C LEU A 6 26.78 10.99 3.84
N THR A 7 27.84 10.29 3.46
CA THR A 7 28.53 10.54 2.18
C THR A 7 27.56 10.34 1.01
N PRO A 8 27.74 11.03 -0.13
CA PRO A 8 26.89 10.84 -1.30
C PRO A 8 26.79 9.36 -1.74
N ALA A 9 27.91 8.64 -1.74
CA ALA A 9 27.95 7.22 -2.07
C ALA A 9 27.06 6.37 -1.12
N ARG A 10 27.13 6.63 0.18
CA ARG A 10 26.30 5.91 1.16
C ARG A 10 24.82 6.23 1.01
N LYS A 11 24.45 7.48 0.68
CA LYS A 11 23.07 7.86 0.38
C LYS A 11 22.55 7.10 -0.83
N THR A 12 23.36 6.97 -1.89
CA THR A 12 22.98 6.23 -3.11
C THR A 12 22.77 4.75 -2.81
N ILE A 13 23.71 4.11 -2.11
CA ILE A 13 23.60 2.70 -1.75
C ILE A 13 22.32 2.46 -0.93
N VAL A 14 22.07 3.24 0.12
CA VAL A 14 20.89 3.09 0.97
C VAL A 14 19.61 3.42 0.19
N GLY A 15 19.64 4.39 -0.73
CA GLY A 15 18.48 4.71 -1.56
C GLY A 15 18.11 3.57 -2.50
N VAL A 16 19.07 2.95 -3.16
CA VAL A 16 18.85 1.76 -3.98
C VAL A 16 18.31 0.60 -3.11
N GLN A 17 18.86 0.41 -1.91
CA GLN A 17 18.36 -0.62 -0.97
C GLN A 17 16.92 -0.37 -0.56
N PHE A 18 16.52 0.88 -0.32
CA PHE A 18 15.14 1.20 0.03
C PHE A 18 14.17 0.94 -1.12
N LEU A 19 14.62 1.10 -2.37
CA LEU A 19 13.81 0.62 -3.49
C LEU A 19 13.61 -0.90 -3.40
N PHE A 20 14.65 -1.69 -3.14
CA PHE A 20 14.51 -3.14 -3.03
C PHE A 20 13.59 -3.57 -1.87
N VAL A 21 13.52 -2.80 -0.78
CA VAL A 21 12.53 -3.01 0.28
C VAL A 21 11.11 -2.80 -0.21
N ALA A 22 10.89 -1.71 -0.97
CA ALA A 22 9.59 -1.39 -1.56
C ALA A 22 9.26 -2.22 -2.80
N PHE A 23 10.27 -2.78 -3.47
CA PHE A 23 10.17 -3.38 -4.80
C PHE A 23 9.15 -4.50 -4.86
N GLY A 24 9.21 -5.45 -3.91
CA GLY A 24 8.31 -6.59 -3.87
C GLY A 24 6.85 -6.17 -3.85
N SER A 25 6.49 -5.28 -2.94
CA SER A 25 5.12 -4.76 -2.80
C SER A 25 4.70 -3.93 -4.02
N THR A 26 5.61 -3.11 -4.56
CA THR A 26 5.31 -2.23 -5.71
C THR A 26 5.02 -3.02 -6.99
N VAL A 27 5.76 -4.12 -7.26
CA VAL A 27 5.56 -4.92 -8.48
C VAL A 27 4.50 -5.99 -8.33
N LEU A 28 4.18 -6.40 -7.11
CA LEU A 28 3.21 -7.44 -6.85
C LEU A 28 1.78 -7.00 -7.19
N VAL A 29 1.39 -5.78 -6.81
CA VAL A 29 0.05 -5.24 -7.10
C VAL A 29 -0.27 -5.25 -8.59
N PRO A 30 0.55 -4.65 -9.48
CA PRO A 30 0.25 -4.68 -10.92
C PRO A 30 0.17 -6.10 -11.48
N LEU A 31 1.04 -7.03 -11.07
CA LEU A 31 1.00 -8.42 -11.50
C LEU A 31 -0.33 -9.09 -11.14
N LEU A 32 -0.92 -8.76 -9.98
CA LEU A 32 -2.19 -9.32 -9.52
C LEU A 32 -3.41 -8.76 -10.25
N VAL A 33 -3.34 -7.50 -10.67
CA VAL A 33 -4.46 -6.82 -11.32
C VAL A 33 -4.34 -6.78 -12.85
N GLY A 34 -3.28 -7.40 -13.41
CA GLY A 34 -3.06 -7.45 -14.86
C GLY A 34 -2.50 -6.15 -15.45
N LEU A 35 -1.81 -5.34 -14.64
CA LEU A 35 -1.09 -4.14 -15.09
C LEU A 35 0.40 -4.44 -15.30
N ASP A 36 1.07 -3.60 -16.08
CA ASP A 36 2.51 -3.71 -16.29
C ASP A 36 3.30 -3.26 -15.04
N PRO A 37 4.20 -4.12 -14.48
CA PRO A 37 5.06 -3.76 -13.36
C PRO A 37 5.95 -2.55 -13.63
N ALA A 38 6.39 -2.34 -14.88
CA ALA A 38 7.19 -1.18 -15.25
C ALA A 38 6.40 0.12 -15.08
N THR A 39 5.13 0.12 -15.45
CA THR A 39 4.22 1.26 -15.22
C THR A 39 4.07 1.57 -13.73
N ALA A 40 3.93 0.54 -12.89
CA ALA A 40 3.81 0.75 -11.44
C ALA A 40 5.11 1.29 -10.82
N LEU A 41 6.28 0.82 -11.25
CA LEU A 41 7.57 1.36 -10.82
C LEU A 41 7.74 2.84 -11.24
N PHE A 42 7.34 3.17 -12.47
CA PHE A 42 7.36 4.54 -12.96
C PHE A 42 6.46 5.45 -12.13
N THR A 43 5.20 5.06 -11.93
CA THR A 43 4.22 5.86 -11.20
C THR A 43 4.55 5.97 -9.71
N ALA A 44 5.12 4.94 -9.09
CA ALA A 44 5.64 4.99 -7.73
C ALA A 44 6.80 6.01 -7.61
N GLY A 45 7.73 6.00 -8.57
CA GLY A 45 8.85 6.95 -8.61
C GLY A 45 8.37 8.39 -8.79
N ILE A 46 7.55 8.66 -9.82
CA ILE A 46 6.97 9.99 -10.08
C ILE A 46 6.09 10.45 -8.92
N GLY A 47 5.22 9.57 -8.42
CA GLY A 47 4.36 9.86 -7.27
C GLY A 47 5.15 10.24 -6.03
N THR A 48 6.26 9.53 -5.75
CA THR A 48 7.17 9.88 -4.65
C THR A 48 7.81 11.26 -4.85
N PHE A 49 8.21 11.63 -6.07
CA PHE A 49 8.73 12.97 -6.33
C PHE A 49 7.66 14.06 -6.15
N ILE A 50 6.43 13.83 -6.64
CA ILE A 50 5.30 14.73 -6.44
C ILE A 50 5.04 14.92 -4.94
N PHE A 51 4.99 13.83 -4.17
CA PHE A 51 4.82 13.87 -2.72
C PHE A 51 5.91 14.71 -2.04
N HIS A 52 7.18 14.49 -2.41
CA HIS A 52 8.30 15.27 -1.87
C HIS A 52 8.23 16.75 -2.24
N LEU A 53 7.74 17.09 -3.44
CA LEU A 53 7.54 18.46 -3.85
C LEU A 53 6.49 19.15 -2.98
N VAL A 54 5.32 18.51 -2.78
CA VAL A 54 4.21 19.02 -1.98
C VAL A 54 4.59 19.16 -0.50
N THR A 55 5.35 18.18 0.02
CA THR A 55 5.82 18.17 1.42
C THR A 55 7.11 18.96 1.64
N LYS A 56 7.53 19.76 0.63
CA LYS A 56 8.76 20.59 0.67
C LYS A 56 10.03 19.78 0.93
N GLY A 57 10.04 18.53 0.50
CA GLY A 57 11.19 17.62 0.68
C GLY A 57 11.50 17.29 2.14
N LYS A 58 10.54 17.47 3.07
CA LYS A 58 10.77 17.25 4.50
C LYS A 58 10.49 15.82 4.93
N VAL A 59 9.47 15.18 4.37
CA VAL A 59 8.95 13.88 4.81
C VAL A 59 9.62 12.75 4.03
N PRO A 60 10.35 11.84 4.69
CA PRO A 60 11.06 10.75 4.02
C PRO A 60 10.12 9.54 3.78
N ILE A 61 9.09 9.71 2.99
CA ILE A 61 8.15 8.64 2.61
C ILE A 61 8.35 8.26 1.15
N PHE A 62 8.38 6.96 0.86
CA PHE A 62 8.29 6.38 -0.47
C PHE A 62 6.84 5.96 -0.72
N LEU A 63 6.32 6.28 -1.89
CA LEU A 63 5.01 5.85 -2.33
C LEU A 63 5.12 4.67 -3.28
N GLY A 64 4.29 3.67 -3.07
CA GLY A 64 4.20 2.50 -3.95
C GLY A 64 2.76 2.04 -4.14
N SER A 65 2.57 0.97 -4.90
CA SER A 65 1.25 0.46 -5.28
C SER A 65 0.43 0.03 -4.08
N SER A 66 -0.80 0.51 -3.95
CA SER A 66 -1.66 0.23 -2.80
C SER A 66 -2.36 -1.12 -2.90
N PHE A 67 -2.18 -1.99 -1.90
CA PHE A 67 -2.86 -3.29 -1.79
C PHE A 67 -4.37 -3.18 -1.59
N ALA A 68 -4.85 -2.09 -0.98
CA ALA A 68 -6.28 -1.87 -0.74
C ALA A 68 -7.11 -1.85 -2.03
N PHE A 69 -6.47 -1.55 -3.17
CA PHE A 69 -7.15 -1.46 -4.45
C PHE A 69 -7.09 -2.73 -5.31
N ILE A 70 -6.42 -3.80 -4.88
CA ILE A 70 -6.33 -5.04 -5.69
C ILE A 70 -7.72 -5.58 -6.00
N ALA A 71 -8.53 -5.88 -4.97
CA ALA A 71 -9.88 -6.41 -5.18
C ALA A 71 -10.81 -5.43 -5.92
N PRO A 72 -10.84 -4.12 -5.59
CA PRO A 72 -11.60 -3.13 -6.35
C PRO A 72 -11.19 -3.01 -7.81
N ILE A 73 -9.89 -3.01 -8.13
CA ILE A 73 -9.41 -2.96 -9.52
C ILE A 73 -9.83 -4.21 -10.29
N ILE A 74 -9.69 -5.40 -9.70
CA ILE A 74 -10.13 -6.66 -10.33
C ILE A 74 -11.63 -6.64 -10.60
N SER A 75 -12.44 -6.16 -9.66
CA SER A 75 -13.89 -6.06 -9.83
C SER A 75 -14.27 -5.04 -10.90
N ALA A 76 -13.71 -3.83 -10.81
CA ALA A 76 -13.96 -2.76 -11.77
C ALA A 76 -13.51 -3.11 -13.18
N SER A 77 -12.36 -3.79 -13.34
CA SER A 77 -11.84 -4.18 -14.66
C SER A 77 -12.70 -5.24 -15.36
N LYS A 78 -13.36 -6.10 -14.58
CA LYS A 78 -14.31 -7.09 -15.13
C LYS A 78 -15.61 -6.43 -15.62
N GLU A 79 -16.06 -5.39 -14.96
CA GLU A 79 -17.35 -4.74 -15.24
C GLU A 79 -17.22 -3.62 -16.28
N TRP A 80 -16.17 -2.78 -16.18
CA TRP A 80 -16.00 -1.57 -17.02
C TRP A 80 -14.73 -1.58 -17.88
N GLY A 81 -13.98 -2.67 -17.86
CA GLY A 81 -12.69 -2.77 -18.55
C GLY A 81 -11.57 -1.98 -17.87
N MET A 82 -10.33 -2.25 -18.28
CA MET A 82 -9.15 -1.62 -17.69
C MET A 82 -9.08 -0.10 -17.91
N PRO A 83 -9.38 0.46 -19.11
CA PRO A 83 -9.32 1.91 -19.33
C PRO A 83 -10.26 2.70 -18.43
N GLY A 84 -11.49 2.22 -18.21
CA GLY A 84 -12.45 2.83 -17.29
C GLY A 84 -12.00 2.72 -15.83
N THR A 85 -11.45 1.59 -15.44
CA THR A 85 -10.90 1.36 -14.09
C THR A 85 -9.74 2.30 -13.78
N ILE A 86 -8.80 2.49 -14.70
CA ILE A 86 -7.67 3.41 -14.53
C ILE A 86 -8.17 4.84 -14.39
N ALA A 87 -9.14 5.26 -15.21
CA ALA A 87 -9.75 6.59 -15.07
C ALA A 87 -10.43 6.78 -13.70
N ALA A 88 -11.04 5.72 -13.16
CA ALA A 88 -11.67 5.73 -11.84
C ALA A 88 -10.69 5.96 -10.68
N ILE A 89 -9.41 5.65 -10.86
CA ILE A 89 -8.36 5.95 -9.86
C ILE A 89 -8.27 7.44 -9.58
N ALA A 90 -8.65 8.32 -10.51
CA ALA A 90 -8.77 9.76 -10.25
C ALA A 90 -9.81 10.07 -9.14
N GLY A 91 -10.82 9.20 -8.94
CA GLY A 91 -11.77 9.29 -7.84
C GLY A 91 -11.09 9.12 -6.47
N VAL A 92 -10.07 8.28 -6.40
CA VAL A 92 -9.23 8.13 -5.20
C VAL A 92 -8.55 9.46 -4.85
N ALA A 93 -7.95 10.13 -5.85
CA ALA A 93 -7.30 11.42 -5.65
C ALA A 93 -8.28 12.48 -5.11
N LEU A 94 -9.52 12.48 -5.58
CA LEU A 94 -10.56 13.39 -5.08
C LEU A 94 -10.79 13.23 -3.58
N VAL A 95 -10.86 11.99 -3.07
CA VAL A 95 -11.01 11.72 -1.63
C VAL A 95 -9.83 12.28 -0.84
N TYR A 96 -8.61 12.06 -1.32
CA TYR A 96 -7.41 12.63 -0.69
C TYR A 96 -7.44 14.17 -0.69
N PHE A 97 -7.92 14.82 -1.75
CA PHE A 97 -8.05 16.29 -1.80
C PHE A 97 -9.09 16.80 -0.81
N ILE A 98 -10.25 16.14 -0.74
CA ILE A 98 -11.30 16.48 0.23
C ILE A 98 -10.75 16.31 1.66
N MET A 99 -10.09 15.20 1.94
CA MET A 99 -9.50 14.94 3.27
C MET A 99 -8.40 15.95 3.60
N SER A 100 -7.54 16.29 2.64
CA SER A 100 -6.52 17.34 2.82
C SER A 100 -7.15 18.68 3.18
N ALA A 101 -8.21 19.09 2.47
CA ALA A 101 -8.94 20.34 2.74
C ALA A 101 -9.60 20.31 4.13
N LEU A 102 -10.25 19.22 4.49
CA LEU A 102 -10.89 19.04 5.80
C LEU A 102 -9.86 19.07 6.95
N ILE A 103 -8.71 18.42 6.78
CA ILE A 103 -7.63 18.45 7.76
C ILE A 103 -7.06 19.86 7.91
N LYS A 104 -6.90 20.57 6.80
CA LYS A 104 -6.43 21.96 6.83
C LYS A 104 -7.40 22.88 7.56
N TRP A 105 -8.72 22.66 7.43
CA TRP A 105 -9.77 23.49 8.02
C TRP A 105 -10.04 23.15 9.48
N GLN A 106 -10.24 21.87 9.82
CA GLN A 106 -10.66 21.43 11.17
C GLN A 106 -9.51 20.86 12.01
N GLY A 107 -8.35 20.65 11.39
CA GLY A 107 -7.17 20.11 12.07
C GLY A 107 -7.32 18.66 12.53
N ARG A 108 -6.49 18.27 13.50
CA ARG A 108 -6.38 16.89 14.01
C ARG A 108 -7.66 16.38 14.68
N LYS A 109 -8.44 17.26 15.29
CA LYS A 109 -9.67 16.88 16.01
C LYS A 109 -10.69 16.14 15.16
N LEU A 110 -10.79 16.50 13.86
CA LEU A 110 -11.65 15.79 12.92
C LEU A 110 -11.20 14.36 12.72
N LEU A 111 -9.90 14.14 12.55
CA LEU A 111 -9.31 12.81 12.34
C LEU A 111 -9.54 11.90 13.53
N ASP A 112 -9.21 12.39 14.73
CA ASP A 112 -9.40 11.63 15.99
C ASP A 112 -10.89 11.27 16.21
N ARG A 113 -11.80 12.08 15.65
CA ARG A 113 -13.23 11.81 15.71
C ARG A 113 -13.70 10.80 14.66
N LEU A 114 -13.23 10.91 13.41
CA LEU A 114 -13.67 10.07 12.31
C LEU A 114 -12.95 8.71 12.30
N PHE A 115 -11.65 8.72 12.57
CA PHE A 115 -10.73 7.59 12.43
C PHE A 115 -10.02 7.26 13.74
N PRO A 116 -10.74 6.93 14.83
CA PRO A 116 -10.11 6.42 16.03
C PRO A 116 -9.51 5.02 15.79
N PRO A 117 -8.57 4.55 16.61
CA PRO A 117 -7.91 3.25 16.45
C PRO A 117 -8.88 2.07 16.36
N VAL A 118 -10.04 2.14 17.00
CA VAL A 118 -11.11 1.12 16.91
C VAL A 118 -11.71 0.98 15.52
N VAL A 119 -11.58 1.99 14.65
CA VAL A 119 -11.95 1.95 13.23
C VAL A 119 -10.75 1.60 12.37
N ILE A 120 -9.59 2.24 12.63
CA ILE A 120 -8.36 2.05 11.87
C ILE A 120 -7.90 0.59 11.89
N GLY A 121 -7.81 -0.02 13.08
CA GLY A 121 -7.30 -1.39 13.24
C GLY A 121 -8.05 -2.41 12.39
N PRO A 122 -9.38 -2.54 12.53
CA PRO A 122 -10.17 -3.50 11.73
C PRO A 122 -10.12 -3.24 10.22
N VAL A 123 -10.05 -1.98 9.77
CA VAL A 123 -9.94 -1.66 8.34
C VAL A 123 -8.59 -2.14 7.78
N ILE A 124 -7.48 -1.93 8.50
CA ILE A 124 -6.16 -2.46 8.12
C ILE A 124 -6.16 -3.99 8.14
N MET A 125 -6.74 -4.62 9.18
CA MET A 125 -6.89 -6.08 9.22
C MET A 125 -7.63 -6.60 7.99
N LEU A 126 -8.69 -5.92 7.60
CA LEU A 126 -9.52 -6.30 6.47
C LEU A 126 -8.78 -6.21 5.14
N ILE A 127 -7.88 -5.23 4.94
CA ILE A 127 -7.04 -5.14 3.72
C ILE A 127 -6.25 -6.44 3.54
N GLY A 128 -5.60 -6.93 4.58
CA GLY A 128 -4.86 -8.19 4.51
C GLY A 128 -5.76 -9.42 4.35
N LEU A 129 -6.82 -9.54 5.16
CA LEU A 129 -7.67 -10.72 5.20
C LEU A 129 -8.53 -10.89 3.95
N SER A 130 -9.00 -9.80 3.33
CA SER A 130 -9.82 -9.87 2.10
C SER A 130 -9.07 -10.44 0.90
N LEU A 131 -7.75 -10.35 0.90
CA LEU A 131 -6.88 -10.86 -0.16
C LEU A 131 -6.31 -12.26 0.12
N SER A 132 -6.59 -12.83 1.30
CA SER A 132 -6.05 -14.13 1.71
C SER A 132 -6.50 -15.28 0.80
N THR A 133 -7.75 -15.26 0.32
CA THR A 133 -8.27 -16.25 -0.63
C THR A 133 -7.50 -16.22 -1.95
N ALA A 134 -7.22 -15.03 -2.49
CA ALA A 134 -6.42 -14.88 -3.70
C ALA A 134 -5.00 -15.43 -3.52
N ALA A 135 -4.37 -15.17 -2.37
CA ALA A 135 -3.05 -15.72 -2.05
C ALA A 135 -3.06 -17.26 -2.04
N VAL A 136 -4.07 -17.87 -1.39
CA VAL A 136 -4.24 -19.33 -1.37
C VAL A 136 -4.52 -19.87 -2.76
N ASP A 137 -5.37 -19.21 -3.55
CA ASP A 137 -5.70 -19.63 -4.92
C ASP A 137 -4.47 -19.64 -5.84
N MET A 138 -3.58 -18.69 -5.69
CA MET A 138 -2.32 -18.66 -6.41
C MET A 138 -1.34 -19.71 -5.88
N ALA A 139 -1.22 -19.87 -4.55
CA ALA A 139 -0.32 -20.84 -3.94
C ALA A 139 -0.70 -22.30 -4.32
N LYS A 140 -2.00 -22.62 -4.41
CA LYS A 140 -2.45 -23.97 -4.74
C LYS A 140 -2.15 -24.40 -6.17
N THR A 141 -1.75 -23.50 -7.06
CA THR A 141 -1.29 -23.88 -8.41
C THR A 141 -0.03 -24.75 -8.36
N ASN A 142 0.83 -24.54 -7.35
CA ASN A 142 1.97 -25.41 -7.02
C ASN A 142 2.42 -25.14 -5.58
N TRP A 143 1.94 -25.97 -4.62
CA TRP A 143 2.27 -25.81 -3.21
C TRP A 143 3.75 -25.91 -2.89
N ILE A 144 4.51 -26.69 -3.64
CA ILE A 144 5.98 -26.85 -3.42
C ILE A 144 6.66 -25.50 -3.64
N LEU A 145 6.40 -24.85 -4.77
CA LEU A 145 6.97 -23.54 -5.07
C LEU A 145 6.49 -22.48 -4.07
N ALA A 146 5.21 -22.49 -3.73
CA ALA A 146 4.64 -21.55 -2.77
C ALA A 146 5.31 -21.67 -1.39
N PHE A 147 5.48 -22.90 -0.89
CA PHE A 147 6.13 -23.11 0.40
C PHE A 147 7.63 -22.81 0.38
N ILE A 148 8.33 -23.05 -0.72
CA ILE A 148 9.75 -22.68 -0.83
C ILE A 148 9.90 -21.16 -0.77
N SER A 149 9.08 -20.43 -1.52
CA SER A 149 9.10 -18.95 -1.52
C SER A 149 8.74 -18.38 -0.14
N LEU A 150 7.68 -18.91 0.48
CA LEU A 150 7.23 -18.53 1.82
C LEU A 150 8.30 -18.83 2.87
N ALA A 151 8.83 -20.05 2.89
CA ALA A 151 9.85 -20.47 3.85
C ALA A 151 11.12 -19.63 3.71
N THR A 152 11.56 -19.34 2.47
CA THR A 152 12.70 -18.47 2.22
C THR A 152 12.45 -17.07 2.82
N ALA A 153 11.30 -16.47 2.55
CA ALA A 153 10.98 -15.16 3.10
C ALA A 153 10.95 -15.18 4.63
N ILE A 154 10.36 -16.19 5.25
CA ILE A 154 10.33 -16.35 6.71
C ILE A 154 11.75 -16.50 7.28
N VAL A 155 12.59 -17.37 6.69
CA VAL A 155 13.98 -17.58 7.14
C VAL A 155 14.77 -16.28 7.05
N VAL A 156 14.64 -15.56 5.94
CA VAL A 156 15.31 -14.26 5.77
C VAL A 156 14.80 -13.22 6.79
N LEU A 157 13.51 -13.20 7.06
CA LEU A 157 12.91 -12.27 8.02
C LEU A 157 13.39 -12.53 9.46
N ILE A 158 13.51 -13.79 9.85
CA ILE A 158 13.88 -14.19 11.23
C ILE A 158 15.39 -14.19 11.41
N PHE A 159 16.13 -14.84 10.53
CA PHE A 159 17.56 -15.10 10.67
C PHE A 159 18.44 -14.14 9.87
N GLY A 160 17.88 -13.38 8.95
CA GLY A 160 18.61 -12.42 8.14
C GLY A 160 19.28 -11.34 9.00
N LYS A 161 20.50 -10.96 8.62
CA LYS A 161 21.29 -9.91 9.29
C LYS A 161 21.53 -8.75 8.35
N GLY A 162 21.61 -7.55 8.92
CA GLY A 162 21.92 -6.34 8.16
C GLY A 162 20.89 -6.08 7.05
N LEU A 163 21.37 -5.96 5.83
CA LEU A 163 20.55 -5.61 4.66
C LEU A 163 19.63 -6.75 4.21
N LEU A 164 20.04 -8.00 4.40
CA LEU A 164 19.26 -9.14 3.97
C LEU A 164 17.90 -9.18 4.69
N LYS A 165 17.86 -8.79 5.97
CA LYS A 165 16.62 -8.71 6.76
C LYS A 165 15.60 -7.72 6.19
N LEU A 166 16.04 -6.77 5.37
CA LEU A 166 15.19 -5.72 4.79
C LEU A 166 14.46 -6.17 3.51
N VAL A 167 14.87 -7.27 2.89
CA VAL A 167 14.38 -7.71 1.58
C VAL A 167 13.86 -9.16 1.57
N PRO A 168 13.08 -9.61 2.58
CA PRO A 168 12.62 -10.99 2.67
C PRO A 168 11.76 -11.40 1.48
N VAL A 169 10.88 -10.51 1.03
CA VAL A 169 9.98 -10.71 -0.13
C VAL A 169 10.78 -10.95 -1.40
N VAL A 170 11.77 -10.09 -1.67
CA VAL A 170 12.62 -10.23 -2.86
C VAL A 170 13.42 -11.53 -2.82
N CYS A 171 13.97 -11.90 -1.66
CA CYS A 171 14.67 -13.17 -1.49
C CYS A 171 13.76 -14.37 -1.76
N GLY A 172 12.54 -14.34 -1.22
CA GLY A 172 11.55 -15.40 -1.45
C GLY A 172 11.16 -15.53 -2.93
N ILE A 173 10.96 -14.40 -3.61
CA ILE A 173 10.69 -14.40 -5.06
C ILE A 173 11.88 -14.97 -5.83
N ILE A 174 13.10 -14.51 -5.57
CA ILE A 174 14.29 -14.97 -6.29
C ILE A 174 14.48 -16.48 -6.13
N VAL A 175 14.47 -17.00 -4.89
CA VAL A 175 14.66 -18.43 -4.64
C VAL A 175 13.52 -19.25 -5.24
N GLY A 176 12.26 -18.84 -5.06
CA GLY A 176 11.11 -19.50 -5.68
C GLY A 176 11.19 -19.51 -7.20
N TYR A 177 11.62 -18.41 -7.80
CA TYR A 177 11.81 -18.30 -9.24
C TYR A 177 12.93 -19.22 -9.76
N ILE A 178 14.08 -19.26 -9.06
CA ILE A 178 15.19 -20.18 -9.42
C ILE A 178 14.71 -21.63 -9.39
N VAL A 179 13.98 -22.02 -8.35
CA VAL A 179 13.42 -23.39 -8.26
C VAL A 179 12.42 -23.63 -9.38
N ALA A 180 11.56 -22.67 -9.72
CA ALA A 180 10.62 -22.78 -10.82
C ALA A 180 11.34 -22.96 -12.17
N VAL A 181 12.46 -22.27 -12.39
CA VAL A 181 13.32 -22.46 -13.58
C VAL A 181 13.90 -23.88 -13.60
N CYS A 182 14.43 -24.37 -12.48
CA CYS A 182 14.96 -25.73 -12.37
C CYS A 182 13.88 -26.81 -12.63
N MET A 183 12.62 -26.51 -12.31
CA MET A 183 11.47 -27.38 -12.59
C MET A 183 10.94 -27.26 -14.02
N GLY A 184 11.49 -26.37 -14.85
CA GLY A 184 11.01 -26.13 -16.22
C GLY A 184 9.64 -25.45 -16.33
N LEU A 185 9.24 -24.73 -15.28
CA LEU A 185 7.91 -24.09 -15.19
C LEU A 185 7.90 -22.60 -15.63
N VAL A 186 9.04 -22.11 -16.10
CA VAL A 186 9.19 -20.71 -16.54
C VAL A 186 9.34 -20.64 -18.05
N ASP A 187 8.49 -19.85 -18.67
CA ASP A 187 8.61 -19.51 -20.10
C ASP A 187 9.45 -18.23 -20.28
N PHE A 188 10.61 -18.37 -20.93
CA PHE A 188 11.52 -17.28 -21.22
C PHE A 188 11.29 -16.60 -22.57
N SER A 189 10.27 -17.00 -23.35
CA SER A 189 10.00 -16.47 -24.68
C SER A 189 9.82 -14.94 -24.65
N ALA A 190 8.99 -14.45 -23.72
CA ALA A 190 8.77 -13.02 -23.51
C ALA A 190 10.04 -12.29 -23.06
N VAL A 191 10.86 -12.91 -22.20
CA VAL A 191 12.13 -12.31 -21.71
C VAL A 191 13.16 -12.25 -22.84
N SER A 192 13.23 -13.27 -23.69
CA SER A 192 14.18 -13.31 -24.82
C SER A 192 13.86 -12.27 -25.87
N SER A 193 12.57 -12.06 -26.20
CA SER A 193 12.09 -11.11 -27.19
C SER A 193 12.06 -9.65 -26.70
N ALA A 194 12.01 -9.42 -25.37
CA ALA A 194 11.96 -8.09 -24.80
C ALA A 194 13.23 -7.29 -25.11
N SER A 195 13.06 -6.00 -25.40
CA SER A 195 14.16 -5.04 -25.54
C SER A 195 14.83 -4.75 -24.19
N TRP A 196 16.13 -4.44 -24.21
CA TRP A 196 16.81 -4.01 -22.99
C TRP A 196 16.23 -2.72 -22.42
N PHE A 197 15.95 -1.76 -23.30
CA PHE A 197 15.31 -0.50 -22.93
C PHE A 197 13.98 -0.39 -23.65
N ALA A 198 12.92 -0.17 -22.88
CA ALA A 198 11.56 0.07 -23.36
C ALA A 198 10.86 1.03 -22.40
N LEU A 199 10.06 1.93 -22.94
CA LEU A 199 9.15 2.69 -22.09
C LEU A 199 8.10 1.75 -21.52
N PRO A 200 7.59 1.99 -20.29
CA PRO A 200 6.43 1.29 -19.77
C PRO A 200 5.29 1.30 -20.78
N ASP A 201 4.55 0.19 -20.91
CA ASP A 201 3.55 0.00 -21.96
C ASP A 201 2.49 1.11 -21.99
N SER A 202 2.03 1.53 -20.83
CA SER A 202 1.06 2.64 -20.68
C SER A 202 1.59 4.01 -21.12
N ILE A 203 2.90 4.20 -21.18
CA ILE A 203 3.54 5.43 -21.65
C ILE A 203 3.81 5.32 -23.16
N ALA A 204 4.27 4.14 -23.62
CA ALA A 204 4.54 3.88 -25.02
C ALA A 204 3.24 3.94 -25.86
N HIS A 205 2.14 3.41 -25.29
CA HIS A 205 0.79 3.41 -25.89
C HIS A 205 -0.15 4.30 -25.08
N PHE A 206 0.28 5.53 -24.84
CA PHE A 206 -0.48 6.47 -24.02
C PHE A 206 -1.88 6.72 -24.59
N HIS A 207 -2.89 6.40 -23.80
CA HIS A 207 -4.27 6.73 -24.06
C HIS A 207 -4.81 7.62 -22.94
N LEU A 208 -5.51 8.68 -23.32
CA LEU A 208 -6.20 9.49 -22.31
C LEU A 208 -7.19 8.61 -21.53
N PRO A 209 -7.22 8.71 -20.20
CA PRO A 209 -8.18 7.99 -19.38
C PRO A 209 -9.61 8.25 -19.87
N GLN A 210 -10.38 7.19 -20.08
CA GLN A 210 -11.78 7.31 -20.45
C GLN A 210 -12.61 7.46 -19.19
N PHE A 211 -13.04 8.69 -18.92
CA PHE A 211 -13.85 8.98 -17.75
C PHE A 211 -15.24 8.35 -17.86
N ALA A 212 -15.63 7.60 -16.81
CA ALA A 212 -16.97 7.07 -16.61
C ALA A 212 -17.38 7.29 -15.16
N TRP A 213 -18.64 7.65 -14.92
CA TRP A 213 -19.13 7.97 -13.58
C TRP A 213 -19.19 6.75 -12.67
N GLU A 214 -19.62 5.61 -13.18
CA GLU A 214 -19.85 4.39 -12.42
C GLU A 214 -18.55 3.90 -11.76
N PRO A 215 -17.45 3.61 -12.51
CA PRO A 215 -16.20 3.18 -11.90
C PRO A 215 -15.55 4.27 -11.04
N PHE A 216 -15.72 5.57 -11.41
CA PHE A 216 -15.21 6.68 -10.63
C PHE A 216 -15.84 6.72 -9.23
N VAL A 217 -17.17 6.65 -9.13
CA VAL A 217 -17.89 6.67 -7.85
C VAL A 217 -17.64 5.38 -7.06
N PHE A 218 -17.48 4.23 -7.74
CA PHE A 218 -17.13 2.95 -7.12
C PHE A 218 -15.82 3.01 -6.33
N MET A 219 -14.81 3.73 -6.83
CA MET A 219 -13.49 3.85 -6.18
C MET A 219 -13.46 4.80 -4.97
N ILE A 220 -14.41 5.73 -4.86
CA ILE A 220 -14.43 6.74 -3.78
C ILE A 220 -14.44 6.11 -2.39
N PRO A 221 -15.34 5.18 -2.03
CA PRO A 221 -15.38 4.58 -0.69
C PRO A 221 -14.12 3.77 -0.37
N VAL A 222 -13.51 3.15 -1.39
CA VAL A 222 -12.29 2.35 -1.21
C VAL A 222 -11.13 3.21 -0.73
N ALA A 223 -11.06 4.46 -1.19
CA ALA A 223 -9.99 5.39 -0.82
C ALA A 223 -9.96 5.74 0.68
N ILE A 224 -11.03 5.49 1.42
CA ILE A 224 -11.05 5.73 2.87
C ILE A 224 -10.03 4.85 3.60
N ALA A 225 -9.84 3.60 3.16
CA ALA A 225 -8.89 2.68 3.79
C ALA A 225 -7.44 3.18 3.67
N PRO A 226 -6.90 3.50 2.48
CA PRO A 226 -5.55 4.04 2.38
C PRO A 226 -5.40 5.46 2.94
N VAL A 227 -6.46 6.27 3.02
CA VAL A 227 -6.43 7.53 3.79
C VAL A 227 -6.14 7.28 5.26
N ILE A 228 -6.76 6.26 5.84
CA ILE A 228 -6.53 5.83 7.23
C ILE A 228 -5.09 5.33 7.38
N GLU A 229 -4.63 4.48 6.47
CA GLU A 229 -3.27 3.94 6.42
C GLU A 229 -2.22 5.08 6.37
N HIS A 230 -2.41 6.03 5.46
CA HIS A 230 -1.55 7.21 5.32
C HIS A 230 -1.38 7.99 6.63
N ILE A 231 -2.49 8.21 7.36
CA ILE A 231 -2.45 8.91 8.64
C ILE A 231 -1.56 8.15 9.63
N GLY A 232 -1.74 6.83 9.72
CA GLY A 232 -0.92 5.95 10.56
C GLY A 232 0.57 6.03 10.20
N ASP A 233 0.88 5.93 8.91
CA ASP A 233 2.26 5.94 8.40
C ASP A 233 2.97 7.28 8.67
N VAL A 234 2.27 8.41 8.55
CA VAL A 234 2.85 9.72 8.88
C VAL A 234 3.20 9.82 10.36
N TYR A 235 2.41 9.22 11.26
CA TYR A 235 2.78 9.14 12.68
C TYR A 235 4.01 8.26 12.91
N VAL A 236 4.05 7.08 12.28
CA VAL A 236 5.17 6.15 12.42
C VAL A 236 6.46 6.75 11.89
N VAL A 237 6.45 7.35 10.69
CA VAL A 237 7.64 7.99 10.12
C VAL A 237 8.08 9.20 10.94
N SER A 238 7.14 9.94 11.54
CA SER A 238 7.46 11.04 12.46
C SER A 238 8.24 10.54 13.68
N ALA A 239 7.78 9.44 14.28
CA ALA A 239 8.46 8.81 15.43
C ALA A 239 9.85 8.30 15.04
N VAL A 240 9.98 7.61 13.91
CA VAL A 240 11.26 7.06 13.42
C VAL A 240 12.26 8.14 13.05
N ALA A 241 11.80 9.23 12.45
CA ALA A 241 12.65 10.36 12.06
C ALA A 241 12.95 11.33 13.22
N GLY A 242 12.26 11.20 14.36
CA GLY A 242 12.37 12.14 15.48
C GLY A 242 11.88 13.55 15.12
N LYS A 243 10.88 13.67 14.23
CA LYS A 243 10.33 14.94 13.75
C LYS A 243 8.81 14.84 13.66
N ASP A 244 8.12 15.92 13.98
CA ASP A 244 6.66 15.98 13.90
C ASP A 244 6.19 16.42 12.50
N PHE A 245 6.05 15.46 11.60
CA PHE A 245 5.56 15.72 10.23
C PHE A 245 4.05 15.98 10.17
N VAL A 246 3.32 15.62 11.20
CA VAL A 246 1.90 15.95 11.34
C VAL A 246 1.71 17.46 11.49
N LYS A 247 2.67 18.13 12.13
CA LYS A 247 2.70 19.59 12.34
C LYS A 247 3.42 20.31 11.21
N ASP A 248 4.60 19.85 10.80
CA ASP A 248 5.42 20.48 9.75
C ASP A 248 6.01 19.41 8.81
N PRO A 249 5.59 19.35 7.56
CA PRO A 249 4.84 20.32 6.75
C PRO A 249 3.34 20.32 6.98
N GLY A 250 2.82 19.44 7.81
CA GLY A 250 1.41 19.30 8.13
C GLY A 250 0.75 18.13 7.38
N LEU A 251 -0.09 17.39 8.10
CA LEU A 251 -0.77 16.21 7.56
C LEU A 251 -1.62 16.51 6.31
N HIS A 252 -2.19 17.73 6.22
CA HIS A 252 -2.91 18.14 5.02
C HIS A 252 -2.02 18.18 3.77
N ARG A 253 -0.71 18.47 3.92
CA ARG A 253 0.22 18.47 2.77
C ARG A 253 0.63 17.06 2.39
N THR A 254 0.85 16.18 3.36
CA THR A 254 1.17 14.78 3.06
C THR A 254 -0.01 14.11 2.36
N MET A 255 -1.24 14.35 2.84
CA MET A 255 -2.47 13.89 2.22
C MET A 255 -2.65 14.43 0.78
N LEU A 256 -2.38 15.74 0.58
CA LEU A 256 -2.42 16.34 -0.77
C LEU A 256 -1.36 15.71 -1.69
N GLY A 257 -0.19 15.40 -1.15
CA GLY A 257 0.90 14.74 -1.89
C GLY A 257 0.50 13.36 -2.41
N ASP A 258 -0.13 12.53 -1.57
CA ASP A 258 -0.66 11.22 -1.97
C ASP A 258 -1.76 11.36 -3.02
N GLY A 259 -2.69 12.30 -2.83
CA GLY A 259 -3.76 12.54 -3.80
C GLY A 259 -3.22 12.94 -5.18
N LEU A 260 -2.25 13.85 -5.24
CA LEU A 260 -1.60 14.23 -6.50
C LEU A 260 -0.78 13.08 -7.10
N ALA A 261 -0.16 12.25 -6.27
CA ALA A 261 0.56 11.06 -6.73
C ALA A 261 -0.42 10.00 -7.31
N CYS A 262 -1.57 9.77 -6.68
CA CYS A 262 -2.63 8.91 -7.21
C CYS A 262 -3.20 9.45 -8.54
N LEU A 263 -3.40 10.76 -8.64
CA LEU A 263 -3.86 11.40 -9.88
C LEU A 263 -2.84 11.19 -11.01
N ALA A 264 -1.55 11.38 -10.72
CA ALA A 264 -0.49 11.12 -11.69
C ALA A 264 -0.42 9.63 -12.06
N ALA A 265 -0.59 8.72 -11.10
CA ALA A 265 -0.64 7.28 -11.37
C ALA A 265 -1.81 6.93 -12.31
N SER A 266 -3.01 7.47 -12.06
CA SER A 266 -4.16 7.32 -12.96
C SER A 266 -3.86 7.83 -14.37
N PHE A 267 -3.25 9.01 -14.47
CA PHE A 267 -2.90 9.61 -15.77
C PHE A 267 -1.93 8.74 -16.58
N PHE A 268 -0.95 8.12 -15.92
CA PHE A 268 0.02 7.22 -16.56
C PHE A 268 -0.40 5.75 -16.60
N GLY A 269 -1.64 5.42 -16.27
CA GLY A 269 -2.15 4.05 -16.34
C GLY A 269 -1.61 3.10 -15.27
N GLY A 270 -1.09 3.62 -14.17
CA GLY A 270 -0.61 2.84 -13.03
C GLY A 270 -1.66 2.65 -11.93
N PRO A 271 -1.42 1.71 -11.00
CA PRO A 271 -2.30 1.54 -9.84
C PRO A 271 -2.22 2.74 -8.89
N PRO A 272 -3.24 2.95 -8.03
CA PRO A 272 -3.17 3.96 -6.97
C PRO A 272 -1.96 3.73 -6.09
N VAL A 273 -1.29 4.81 -5.71
CA VAL A 273 -0.13 4.76 -4.82
C VAL A 273 -0.50 5.14 -3.40
N THR A 274 0.24 4.64 -2.43
CA THR A 274 0.10 4.95 -1.00
C THR A 274 1.46 4.94 -0.31
N THR A 275 1.50 5.41 0.93
CA THR A 275 2.71 5.38 1.77
C THR A 275 3.12 3.96 2.11
N TYR A 276 4.45 3.69 2.13
CA TYR A 276 4.98 2.35 2.41
C TYR A 276 5.63 2.26 3.79
N SER A 277 4.96 1.56 4.70
CA SER A 277 5.44 1.27 6.04
C SER A 277 6.71 0.42 6.05
N GLU A 278 6.91 -0.45 5.05
CA GLU A 278 8.10 -1.30 4.92
C GLU A 278 9.36 -0.45 4.81
N VAL A 279 9.31 0.63 4.03
CA VAL A 279 10.43 1.56 3.89
C VAL A 279 10.68 2.31 5.21
N THR A 280 9.62 2.66 5.94
CA THR A 280 9.74 3.25 7.28
C THR A 280 10.38 2.27 8.27
N GLY A 281 10.03 0.99 8.21
CA GLY A 281 10.70 -0.08 8.97
C GLY A 281 12.18 -0.20 8.63
N ALA A 282 12.53 -0.11 7.34
CA ALA A 282 13.92 -0.11 6.90
C ALA A 282 14.70 1.11 7.41
N MET A 283 14.08 2.30 7.46
CA MET A 283 14.67 3.49 8.08
C MET A 283 14.99 3.28 9.56
N GLN A 284 14.10 2.61 10.29
CA GLN A 284 14.30 2.29 11.70
C GLN A 284 15.51 1.37 11.89
N ILE A 285 15.65 0.33 11.09
CA ILE A 285 16.75 -0.64 11.16
C ILE A 285 18.08 0.00 10.73
N THR A 286 18.08 0.75 9.63
CA THR A 286 19.28 1.39 9.08
C THR A 286 19.67 2.67 9.81
N ARG A 287 18.74 3.23 10.61
CA ARG A 287 18.84 4.54 11.25
C ARG A 287 19.07 5.68 10.24
N VAL A 288 18.54 5.53 9.04
CA VAL A 288 18.67 6.52 7.95
C VAL A 288 17.28 6.98 7.56
N SER A 289 16.90 8.21 7.96
CA SER A 289 15.60 8.84 7.64
C SER A 289 15.76 10.13 6.83
N HIS A 290 16.77 10.19 5.94
CA HIS A 290 17.05 11.40 5.17
C HIS A 290 16.21 11.44 3.87
N PRO A 291 15.41 12.51 3.60
CA PRO A 291 14.54 12.56 2.41
C PRO A 291 15.25 12.38 1.06
N GLN A 292 16.54 12.75 0.95
CA GLN A 292 17.33 12.53 -0.27
C GLN A 292 17.48 11.04 -0.60
N VAL A 293 17.56 10.17 0.41
CA VAL A 293 17.66 8.71 0.23
C VAL A 293 16.41 8.18 -0.44
N ILE A 294 15.24 8.66 -0.02
CA ILE A 294 13.96 8.30 -0.64
C ILE A 294 13.86 8.81 -2.08
N ARG A 295 14.35 10.02 -2.36
CA ARG A 295 14.39 10.52 -3.74
C ARG A 295 15.31 9.69 -4.64
N ILE A 296 16.40 9.15 -4.10
CA ILE A 296 17.27 8.22 -4.84
C ILE A 296 16.52 6.91 -5.10
N ALA A 297 15.77 6.37 -4.12
CA ALA A 297 14.91 5.20 -4.32
C ALA A 297 13.88 5.44 -5.43
N ALA A 298 13.23 6.60 -5.43
CA ALA A 298 12.26 7.01 -6.45
C ALA A 298 12.90 7.13 -7.84
N ALA A 299 14.08 7.76 -7.94
CA ALA A 299 14.81 7.83 -9.20
C ALA A 299 15.22 6.44 -9.71
N THR A 300 15.66 5.56 -8.82
CA THR A 300 16.01 4.17 -9.17
C THR A 300 14.78 3.40 -9.65
N ALA A 301 13.59 3.62 -9.07
CA ALA A 301 12.34 3.02 -9.54
C ALA A 301 12.02 3.44 -10.99
N ILE A 302 12.20 4.74 -11.32
CA ILE A 302 12.01 5.23 -12.68
C ILE A 302 13.05 4.61 -13.63
N VAL A 303 14.32 4.50 -13.21
CA VAL A 303 15.34 3.83 -14.04
C VAL A 303 14.99 2.35 -14.28
N PHE A 304 14.50 1.65 -13.26
CA PHE A 304 14.10 0.25 -13.40
C PHE A 304 12.87 0.07 -14.31
N SER A 305 11.97 1.06 -14.33
CA SER A 305 10.77 1.01 -15.17
C SER A 305 11.08 1.04 -16.68
N VAL A 306 12.24 1.54 -17.09
CA VAL A 306 12.63 1.58 -18.51
C VAL A 306 13.51 0.39 -18.92
N ILE A 307 13.74 -0.58 -18.02
CA ILE A 307 14.44 -1.83 -18.33
C ILE A 307 13.41 -2.86 -18.77
N GLY A 308 13.15 -2.97 -20.08
CA GLY A 308 12.12 -3.86 -20.63
C GLY A 308 12.35 -5.33 -20.28
N LYS A 309 13.59 -5.81 -20.27
CA LYS A 309 13.93 -7.16 -19.84
C LYS A 309 13.55 -7.43 -18.37
N LEU A 310 13.63 -6.41 -17.50
CA LEU A 310 13.22 -6.54 -16.10
C LEU A 310 11.71 -6.70 -15.99
N SER A 311 10.92 -5.91 -16.74
CA SER A 311 9.46 -6.05 -16.76
C SER A 311 9.05 -7.43 -17.26
N ALA A 312 9.62 -7.90 -18.38
CA ALA A 312 9.36 -9.23 -18.91
C ALA A 312 9.74 -10.35 -17.90
N LEU A 313 10.86 -10.19 -17.20
CA LEU A 313 11.28 -11.14 -16.16
C LEU A 313 10.28 -11.18 -15.01
N LEU A 314 9.78 -10.03 -14.55
CA LEU A 314 8.78 -9.96 -13.48
C LEU A 314 7.47 -10.61 -13.88
N GLN A 315 7.05 -10.44 -15.14
CA GLN A 315 5.82 -11.04 -15.66
C GLN A 315 5.95 -12.56 -15.86
N SER A 316 7.16 -13.10 -15.99
CA SER A 316 7.41 -14.54 -16.11
C SER A 316 7.40 -15.28 -14.76
N ILE A 317 7.23 -14.58 -13.63
CA ILE A 317 7.20 -15.20 -12.29
C ILE A 317 5.95 -16.06 -12.15
N PRO A 318 6.07 -17.39 -11.85
CA PRO A 318 4.91 -18.25 -11.67
C PRO A 318 4.00 -17.79 -10.53
N GLN A 319 2.69 -17.92 -10.73
CA GLN A 319 1.70 -17.54 -9.73
C GLN A 319 1.92 -18.18 -8.36
N ALA A 320 2.37 -19.45 -8.32
CA ALA A 320 2.65 -20.13 -7.08
C ALA A 320 3.74 -19.45 -6.23
N VAL A 321 4.78 -18.91 -6.89
CA VAL A 321 5.85 -18.16 -6.20
C VAL A 321 5.28 -16.90 -5.56
N LEU A 322 4.48 -16.15 -6.33
CA LEU A 322 3.80 -14.95 -5.84
C LEU A 322 2.81 -15.29 -4.72
N GLY A 323 2.02 -16.36 -4.88
CA GLY A 323 1.07 -16.83 -3.87
C GLY A 323 1.74 -17.14 -2.52
N GLY A 324 2.88 -17.83 -2.53
CA GLY A 324 3.66 -18.08 -1.31
C GLY A 324 4.08 -16.80 -0.58
N ILE A 325 4.57 -15.81 -1.32
CA ILE A 325 4.93 -14.49 -0.76
C ILE A 325 3.70 -13.74 -0.25
N MET A 326 2.58 -13.80 -0.97
CA MET A 326 1.34 -13.12 -0.59
C MET A 326 0.76 -13.65 0.71
N LEU A 327 0.87 -14.96 0.99
CA LEU A 327 0.46 -15.52 2.28
C LEU A 327 1.16 -14.80 3.45
N LEU A 328 2.44 -14.52 3.32
CA LEU A 328 3.19 -13.77 4.34
C LEU A 328 2.78 -12.30 4.38
N LEU A 329 2.72 -11.63 3.22
CA LEU A 329 2.45 -10.19 3.15
C LEU A 329 1.05 -9.85 3.68
N PHE A 330 0.02 -10.55 3.24
CA PHE A 330 -1.35 -10.25 3.68
C PHE A 330 -1.56 -10.60 5.15
N GLY A 331 -0.91 -11.67 5.63
CA GLY A 331 -0.89 -11.99 7.06
C GLY A 331 -0.20 -10.90 7.88
N THR A 332 0.91 -10.34 7.41
CA THR A 332 1.59 -9.24 8.11
C THR A 332 0.78 -7.95 8.09
N ILE A 333 0.12 -7.61 6.99
CA ILE A 333 -0.79 -6.45 6.93
C ILE A 333 -1.93 -6.61 7.94
N ALA A 334 -2.57 -7.77 7.98
CA ALA A 334 -3.61 -8.05 8.97
C ALA A 334 -3.08 -7.90 10.42
N SER A 335 -1.86 -8.38 10.67
CA SER A 335 -1.21 -8.27 11.98
C SER A 335 -0.92 -6.83 12.38
N VAL A 336 -0.61 -5.93 11.42
CA VAL A 336 -0.45 -4.49 11.69
C VAL A 336 -1.76 -3.88 12.20
N GLY A 337 -2.91 -4.29 11.65
CA GLY A 337 -4.22 -3.86 12.16
C GLY A 337 -4.45 -4.29 13.62
N VAL A 338 -4.11 -5.54 13.97
CA VAL A 338 -4.15 -6.03 15.36
C VAL A 338 -3.22 -5.23 16.25
N GLN A 339 -1.99 -5.00 15.79
CA GLN A 339 -0.99 -4.23 16.53
C GLN A 339 -1.47 -2.80 16.79
N ASN A 340 -2.18 -2.18 15.85
CA ASN A 340 -2.77 -0.85 16.03
C ASN A 340 -3.74 -0.81 17.20
N LEU A 341 -4.64 -1.81 17.31
CA LEU A 341 -5.59 -1.92 18.44
C LEU A 341 -4.86 -2.06 19.79
N ILE A 342 -3.83 -2.91 19.83
CA ILE A 342 -3.05 -3.16 21.05
C ILE A 342 -2.26 -1.91 21.48
N GLN A 343 -1.57 -1.25 20.55
CA GLN A 343 -0.74 -0.08 20.85
C GLN A 343 -1.56 1.09 21.38
N HIS A 344 -2.78 1.27 20.87
CA HIS A 344 -3.69 2.31 21.34
C HIS A 344 -4.60 1.85 22.48
N LYS A 345 -4.33 0.66 23.05
CA LYS A 345 -5.06 0.10 24.21
C LYS A 345 -6.58 0.14 24.01
N VAL A 346 -7.04 -0.23 22.83
CA VAL A 346 -8.48 -0.31 22.53
C VAL A 346 -9.09 -1.40 23.41
N ASP A 347 -10.01 -1.01 24.30
CA ASP A 347 -10.73 -1.95 25.15
C ASP A 347 -11.81 -2.68 24.36
N LEU A 348 -11.57 -3.95 24.07
CA LEU A 348 -12.55 -4.81 23.37
C LEU A 348 -13.59 -5.43 24.30
N ASN A 349 -13.53 -5.19 25.64
CA ASN A 349 -14.62 -5.50 26.54
C ASN A 349 -15.73 -4.42 26.48
N ASP A 350 -15.43 -3.24 25.96
CA ASP A 350 -16.43 -2.23 25.69
C ASP A 350 -17.32 -2.69 24.55
N THR A 351 -18.63 -2.83 24.84
CA THR A 351 -19.66 -3.28 23.88
C THR A 351 -19.66 -2.44 22.60
N ARG A 352 -19.41 -1.14 22.70
CA ARG A 352 -19.32 -0.25 21.55
C ARG A 352 -18.16 -0.64 20.63
N ASN A 353 -16.98 -0.84 21.20
CA ASN A 353 -15.78 -1.14 20.45
C ASN A 353 -15.86 -2.51 19.77
N ILE A 354 -16.37 -3.53 20.50
CA ILE A 354 -16.53 -4.86 19.92
C ILE A 354 -17.55 -4.87 18.76
N ILE A 355 -18.63 -4.08 18.87
CA ILE A 355 -19.61 -3.95 17.78
C ILE A 355 -18.94 -3.38 16.54
N ILE A 356 -18.18 -2.28 16.66
CA ILE A 356 -17.50 -1.65 15.51
C ILE A 356 -16.54 -2.65 14.85
N VAL A 357 -15.67 -3.29 15.65
CA VAL A 357 -14.69 -4.25 15.12
C VAL A 357 -15.39 -5.44 14.44
N SER A 358 -16.39 -6.03 15.09
CA SER A 358 -17.10 -7.19 14.58
C SER A 358 -17.82 -6.88 13.26
N VAL A 359 -18.56 -5.78 13.19
CA VAL A 359 -19.32 -5.42 12.00
C VAL A 359 -18.37 -5.12 10.82
N VAL A 360 -17.31 -4.34 11.06
CA VAL A 360 -16.33 -4.01 10.01
C VAL A 360 -15.70 -5.28 9.43
N LEU A 361 -15.22 -6.18 10.29
CA LEU A 361 -14.58 -7.43 9.84
C LEU A 361 -15.56 -8.37 9.16
N THR A 362 -16.74 -8.60 9.76
CA THR A 362 -17.72 -9.54 9.21
C THR A 362 -18.26 -9.09 7.87
N MET A 363 -18.58 -7.80 7.72
CA MET A 363 -19.07 -7.28 6.43
C MET A 363 -18.00 -7.31 5.34
N GLY A 364 -16.75 -6.98 5.70
CA GLY A 364 -15.68 -6.94 4.73
C GLY A 364 -15.23 -8.32 4.26
N ILE A 365 -15.02 -9.26 5.18
CA ILE A 365 -14.63 -10.65 4.86
C ILE A 365 -15.79 -11.37 4.19
N GLY A 366 -17.03 -11.13 4.66
CA GLY A 366 -18.24 -11.72 4.10
C GLY A 366 -18.61 -11.19 2.71
N GLY A 367 -17.87 -10.21 2.18
CA GLY A 367 -18.11 -9.67 0.84
C GLY A 367 -19.44 -8.93 0.71
N ALA A 368 -19.87 -8.23 1.78
CA ALA A 368 -21.12 -7.47 1.75
C ALA A 368 -21.14 -6.44 0.62
N ILE A 369 -22.26 -6.37 -0.09
CA ILE A 369 -22.49 -5.42 -1.20
C ILE A 369 -23.79 -4.68 -0.91
N LEU A 370 -23.74 -3.34 -0.96
CA LEU A 370 -24.92 -2.49 -0.95
C LEU A 370 -25.09 -1.85 -2.32
N THR A 371 -26.24 -2.08 -2.95
CA THR A 371 -26.54 -1.56 -4.29
C THR A 371 -27.62 -0.48 -4.17
N PHE A 372 -27.35 0.69 -4.76
CA PHE A 372 -28.27 1.83 -4.83
C PHE A 372 -28.44 2.23 -6.31
N GLY A 373 -29.47 1.71 -6.96
CA GLY A 373 -29.66 1.89 -8.41
C GLY A 373 -28.53 1.25 -9.21
N THR A 374 -27.81 2.05 -9.97
CA THR A 374 -26.63 1.62 -10.76
C THR A 374 -25.33 1.64 -9.96
N PHE A 375 -25.37 2.10 -8.71
CA PHE A 375 -24.20 2.27 -7.86
C PHE A 375 -24.14 1.17 -6.81
N SER A 376 -22.98 0.51 -6.68
CA SER A 376 -22.73 -0.48 -5.63
C SER A 376 -21.49 -0.14 -4.83
N ILE A 377 -21.56 -0.32 -3.52
CA ILE A 377 -20.42 -0.22 -2.60
C ILE A 377 -20.19 -1.61 -2.02
N SER A 378 -18.97 -2.10 -2.05
CA SER A 378 -18.65 -3.44 -1.55
C SER A 378 -17.33 -3.51 -0.80
N GLY A 379 -17.10 -4.63 -0.13
CA GLY A 379 -15.83 -5.02 0.46
C GLY A 379 -15.27 -4.02 1.46
N ILE A 380 -13.97 -3.72 1.33
CA ILE A 380 -13.20 -2.86 2.25
C ILE A 380 -13.80 -1.45 2.33
N GLY A 381 -14.20 -0.88 1.18
CA GLY A 381 -14.75 0.47 1.13
C GLY A 381 -16.04 0.60 1.93
N LEU A 382 -16.98 -0.34 1.73
CA LEU A 382 -18.25 -0.39 2.50
C LEU A 382 -17.98 -0.54 4.00
N SER A 383 -17.09 -1.46 4.37
CA SER A 383 -16.76 -1.73 5.77
C SER A 383 -16.11 -0.53 6.46
N ALA A 384 -15.23 0.20 5.76
CA ALA A 384 -14.62 1.42 6.29
C ALA A 384 -15.66 2.52 6.52
N VAL A 385 -16.57 2.74 5.56
CA VAL A 385 -17.69 3.69 5.72
C VAL A 385 -18.55 3.33 6.92
N ILE A 386 -18.95 2.06 7.04
CA ILE A 386 -19.78 1.59 8.15
C ILE A 386 -19.06 1.71 9.49
N GLY A 387 -17.76 1.40 9.54
CA GLY A 387 -16.94 1.59 10.74
C GLY A 387 -16.94 3.04 11.21
N VAL A 388 -16.78 3.99 10.30
CA VAL A 388 -16.85 5.44 10.59
C VAL A 388 -18.27 5.82 11.07
N LEU A 389 -19.31 5.36 10.38
CA LEU A 389 -20.70 5.65 10.76
C LEU A 389 -21.04 5.10 12.15
N LEU A 390 -20.69 3.85 12.45
CA LEU A 390 -20.89 3.27 13.77
C LEU A 390 -20.14 4.04 14.85
N ASN A 391 -18.89 4.45 14.55
CA ASN A 391 -18.11 5.26 15.48
C ASN A 391 -18.78 6.63 15.79
N LEU A 392 -19.46 7.23 14.81
CA LEU A 392 -20.16 8.50 15.00
C LEU A 392 -21.51 8.35 15.70
N LEU A 393 -22.23 7.27 15.42
CA LEU A 393 -23.60 7.04 15.90
C LEU A 393 -23.66 6.39 17.29
N LEU A 394 -22.74 5.47 17.59
CA LEU A 394 -22.74 4.76 18.86
C LEU A 394 -22.26 5.67 20.00
N PRO A 395 -22.98 5.66 21.16
CA PRO A 395 -22.62 6.48 22.31
C PRO A 395 -21.24 6.10 22.85
N ARG A 396 -20.44 7.09 23.20
CA ARG A 396 -19.17 6.89 23.91
C ARG A 396 -19.44 6.76 25.41
N LYS A 397 -18.79 5.79 26.08
CA LYS A 397 -18.76 5.77 27.53
C LYS A 397 -18.25 7.13 28.01
N LYS A 398 -18.96 7.78 28.93
CA LYS A 398 -18.38 8.91 29.69
C LYS A 398 -17.20 8.31 30.48
N GLU A 399 -16.00 8.88 30.31
CA GLU A 399 -14.90 8.56 31.22
C GLU A 399 -15.41 8.84 32.65
N ASP A 400 -15.43 7.80 33.48
CA ASP A 400 -15.63 7.97 34.90
C ASP A 400 -14.49 8.88 35.38
N LYS A 401 -14.83 10.09 35.81
CA LYS A 401 -13.85 10.95 36.49
C LYS A 401 -13.25 10.11 37.61
N PRO A 402 -11.90 10.10 37.78
CA PRO A 402 -11.33 9.42 38.90
C PRO A 402 -12.03 9.94 40.16
N ALA A 403 -12.53 9.03 40.99
CA ALA A 403 -13.08 9.37 42.29
C ALA A 403 -12.01 10.19 43.00
N THR A 404 -12.33 11.44 43.27
CA THR A 404 -11.52 12.25 44.23
C THR A 404 -11.53 11.47 45.52
N GLU A 405 -10.37 10.90 45.90
CA GLU A 405 -10.16 10.36 47.24
C GLU A 405 -10.45 11.52 48.23
N GLU A 406 -11.54 11.36 48.98
CA GLU A 406 -11.82 12.15 50.20
C GLU A 406 -10.90 11.68 51.35
#